data_496c35bd023d71f855171e638a0341e7
#
_entry.id   496c35bd023d71f855171e638a0341e7
#
_cell.length_a   1.000
_cell.length_b   1.000
_cell.length_c   1.000
_cell.angle_alpha   90.00
_cell.angle_beta   90.00
_cell.angle_gamma   90.00
#
_symmetry.space_group_name_H-M   'P 1'
#
loop_
_entity.id
_entity.type
_entity.pdbx_description
1 polymer ?
#
loop_
_entity_poly.entity_id
_entity_poly.type
_entity_poly.pdbx_seq_one_letter_code
_entity_poly.pdbx_strand_id
1 'polypeptide(L)'
;MARFQNPGALFLGTLVAQEQKFLKPLLENAKKSGYSKVVEPCAGAFAMSHLAAQVGYSGSQIEASDVSMFTSIMGYAIMGKTLEELEIKAEGFTDEELCDPATALYAQLVLRTAKQAGKDYFYNILLDLQHRRTEHIKSLNEQLDRARSAL
;
A
#
# COMPACT_ATOMS: atom_id res chain seq x y z
N MET A 1 -12.65 14.89 10.52
CA MET A 1 -12.70 13.63 11.30
C MET A 1 -13.40 12.46 10.59
N ALA A 2 -13.73 12.54 9.30
CA ALA A 2 -14.48 11.48 8.58
C ALA A 2 -13.61 10.43 7.84
N ARG A 3 -12.28 10.47 7.99
CA ARG A 3 -11.37 9.61 7.19
C ARG A 3 -11.10 8.22 7.76
N PHE A 4 -11.58 7.91 8.96
CA PHE A 4 -11.34 6.63 9.62
C PHE A 4 -12.54 5.67 9.62
N GLN A 5 -13.64 6.01 8.94
CA GLN A 5 -14.81 5.14 8.88
C GLN A 5 -14.67 3.97 7.88
N ASN A 6 -13.59 3.92 7.12
CA ASN A 6 -13.32 2.82 6.22
C ASN A 6 -11.99 2.15 6.61
N PRO A 7 -12.01 1.01 7.32
CA PRO A 7 -10.80 0.26 7.67
C PRO A 7 -9.96 -0.14 6.45
N GLY A 8 -10.58 -0.18 5.27
CA GLY A 8 -9.87 -0.38 4.00
C GLY A 8 -9.16 0.87 3.47
N ALA A 9 -9.34 2.04 4.07
CA ALA A 9 -8.61 3.26 3.69
C ALA A 9 -7.32 3.40 4.51
N LEU A 10 -6.50 2.37 4.53
CA LEU A 10 -5.27 2.25 5.31
C LEU A 10 -4.11 3.10 4.82
N PHE A 11 -4.30 3.89 3.80
CA PHE A 11 -3.27 4.74 3.22
C PHE A 11 -3.34 6.14 3.81
N LEU A 12 -2.59 6.35 4.88
CA LEU A 12 -2.14 7.67 5.29
C LEU A 12 -1.01 8.06 4.33
N GLY A 13 -1.22 9.09 3.51
CA GLY A 13 -0.18 9.61 2.64
C GLY A 13 -0.45 9.48 1.14
N THR A 14 -1.71 9.34 0.72
CA THR A 14 -2.07 9.52 -0.69
C THR A 14 -1.96 10.99 -1.08
N LEU A 15 -1.37 11.27 -2.24
CA LEU A 15 -1.39 12.61 -2.83
C LEU A 15 -2.83 13.10 -2.96
N VAL A 16 -3.13 14.25 -2.37
CA VAL A 16 -4.42 14.88 -2.56
C VAL A 16 -4.54 15.44 -3.98
N ALA A 17 -5.77 15.65 -4.45
CA ALA A 17 -6.03 16.09 -5.83
C ALA A 17 -5.29 17.37 -6.22
N GLN A 18 -5.06 18.28 -5.28
CA GLN A 18 -4.29 19.51 -5.52
C GLN A 18 -2.80 19.24 -5.74
N GLU A 19 -2.21 18.31 -4.98
CA GLU A 19 -0.81 17.90 -5.14
C GLU A 19 -0.62 17.19 -6.49
N GLN A 20 -1.55 16.32 -6.89
CA GLN A 20 -1.52 15.66 -8.19
C GLN A 20 -1.58 16.67 -9.34
N LYS A 21 -2.43 17.70 -9.25
CA LYS A 21 -2.51 18.79 -10.25
C LYS A 21 -1.21 19.57 -10.39
N PHE A 22 -0.44 19.70 -9.31
CA PHE A 22 0.85 20.37 -9.34
C PHE A 22 1.98 19.44 -9.84
N LEU A 23 2.00 18.19 -9.38
CA LEU A 23 3.08 17.24 -9.69
C LEU A 23 3.01 16.68 -11.11
N LYS A 24 1.80 16.49 -11.65
CA LYS A 24 1.63 15.95 -13.00
C LYS A 24 2.35 16.76 -14.09
N PRO A 25 2.16 18.08 -14.20
CA PRO A 25 2.92 18.90 -15.16
C PRO A 25 4.42 18.87 -14.95
N LEU A 26 4.89 18.77 -13.71
CA LEU A 26 6.33 18.65 -13.42
C LEU A 26 6.90 17.35 -13.98
N LEU A 27 6.23 16.21 -13.76
CA LEU A 27 6.63 14.92 -14.32
C LEU A 27 6.58 14.91 -15.85
N GLU A 28 5.56 15.52 -16.46
CA GLU A 28 5.45 15.67 -17.90
C GLU A 28 6.61 16.49 -18.48
N ASN A 29 6.97 17.60 -17.83
CA ASN A 29 8.09 18.43 -18.22
C ASN A 29 9.43 17.71 -18.03
N ALA A 30 9.62 17.01 -16.92
CA ALA A 30 10.80 16.18 -16.67
C ALA A 30 10.98 15.15 -17.78
N LYS A 31 9.92 14.44 -18.15
CA LYS A 31 9.95 13.46 -19.23
C LYS A 31 10.30 14.09 -20.58
N LYS A 32 9.71 15.23 -20.94
CA LYS A 32 10.01 15.98 -22.15
C LYS A 32 11.46 16.47 -22.18
N SER A 33 12.05 16.76 -21.02
CA SER A 33 13.44 17.19 -20.86
C SER A 33 14.43 16.02 -20.86
N GLY A 34 13.98 14.79 -21.10
CA GLY A 34 14.84 13.62 -21.23
C GLY A 34 15.16 12.88 -19.94
N TYR A 35 14.53 13.25 -18.82
CA TYR A 35 14.65 12.45 -17.59
C TYR A 35 13.94 11.12 -17.78
N SER A 36 14.72 10.04 -17.75
CA SER A 36 14.27 8.69 -18.08
C SER A 36 13.88 7.85 -16.87
N LYS A 37 14.07 8.35 -15.65
CA LYS A 37 13.84 7.59 -14.42
C LYS A 37 13.13 8.44 -13.37
N VAL A 38 12.19 7.83 -12.68
CA VAL A 38 11.52 8.39 -11.50
C VAL A 38 11.90 7.54 -10.31
N VAL A 39 12.38 8.18 -9.23
CA VAL A 39 12.71 7.51 -7.97
C VAL A 39 11.78 8.06 -6.89
N GLU A 40 11.02 7.17 -6.25
CA GLU A 40 10.10 7.47 -5.15
C GLU A 40 10.63 6.86 -3.85
N PRO A 41 11.48 7.55 -3.08
CA PRO A 41 11.81 7.13 -1.73
C PRO A 41 10.62 7.37 -0.81
N CYS A 42 10.37 6.47 0.14
CA CYS A 42 9.22 6.52 1.03
C CYS A 42 7.88 6.42 0.25
N ALA A 43 7.78 5.38 -0.57
CA ALA A 43 6.70 5.19 -1.53
C ALA A 43 5.28 5.14 -0.92
N GLY A 44 5.14 4.75 0.35
CA GLY A 44 3.84 4.72 1.04
C GLY A 44 2.77 3.95 0.26
N ALA A 45 1.87 4.68 -0.39
CA ALA A 45 0.81 4.14 -1.24
C ALA A 45 1.14 4.13 -2.74
N PHE A 46 2.39 4.32 -3.14
CA PHE A 46 2.85 4.41 -4.54
C PHE A 46 2.16 5.51 -5.37
N ALA A 47 1.76 6.59 -4.72
CA ALA A 47 0.99 7.64 -5.37
C ALA A 47 1.80 8.38 -6.47
N MET A 48 3.09 8.61 -6.24
CA MET A 48 3.99 9.18 -7.24
C MET A 48 4.28 8.20 -8.36
N SER A 49 4.48 6.91 -8.06
CA SER A 49 4.65 5.85 -9.04
C SER A 49 3.45 5.77 -9.97
N HIS A 50 2.23 5.80 -9.43
CA HIS A 50 1.00 5.87 -10.22
C HIS A 50 0.93 7.10 -11.11
N LEU A 51 1.26 8.27 -10.58
CA LEU A 51 1.25 9.50 -11.34
C LEU A 51 2.30 9.48 -12.47
N ALA A 52 3.48 8.93 -12.20
CA ALA A 52 4.53 8.72 -13.20
C ALA A 52 4.07 7.78 -14.32
N ALA A 53 3.41 6.67 -14.00
CA ALA A 53 2.83 5.77 -14.98
C ALA A 53 1.76 6.47 -15.86
N GLN A 54 0.89 7.29 -15.24
CA GLN A 54 -0.12 8.08 -15.98
C GLN A 54 0.47 9.09 -16.98
N VAL A 55 1.67 9.62 -16.72
CA VAL A 55 2.37 10.50 -17.66
C VAL A 55 3.28 9.72 -18.62
N GLY A 56 3.20 8.39 -18.58
CA GLY A 56 3.79 7.48 -19.55
C GLY A 56 5.20 7.00 -19.23
N TYR A 57 5.69 7.10 -17.99
CA TYR A 57 6.87 6.33 -17.60
C TYR A 57 6.49 4.84 -17.53
N SER A 58 7.36 3.98 -18.07
CA SER A 58 7.18 2.53 -17.95
C SER A 58 7.58 2.02 -16.57
N GLY A 59 7.13 0.82 -16.19
CA GLY A 59 7.49 0.22 -14.91
C GLY A 59 9.01 0.08 -14.70
N SER A 60 9.78 -0.15 -15.76
CA SER A 60 11.25 -0.19 -15.70
C SER A 60 11.92 1.16 -15.46
N GLN A 61 11.18 2.25 -15.62
CA GLN A 61 11.64 3.62 -15.39
C GLN A 61 11.23 4.15 -14.01
N ILE A 62 10.45 3.39 -13.25
CA ILE A 62 9.95 3.76 -11.93
C ILE A 62 10.63 2.88 -10.89
N GLU A 63 11.31 3.50 -9.95
CA GLU A 63 11.96 2.84 -8.81
C GLU A 63 11.35 3.39 -7.53
N ALA A 64 10.71 2.52 -6.75
CA ALA A 64 10.07 2.87 -5.50
C ALA A 64 10.70 2.09 -4.34
N SER A 65 10.88 2.74 -3.20
CA SER A 65 11.38 2.12 -1.99
C SER A 65 10.66 2.63 -0.75
N ASP A 66 10.56 1.79 0.27
CA ASP A 66 10.00 2.16 1.57
C ASP A 66 10.59 1.26 2.66
N VAL A 67 10.64 1.77 3.88
CA VAL A 67 11.06 0.99 5.08
C VAL A 67 9.91 0.21 5.71
N SER A 68 8.69 0.44 5.27
CA SER A 68 7.49 -0.21 5.80
C SER A 68 7.28 -1.58 5.17
N MET A 69 7.21 -2.62 5.99
CA MET A 69 6.85 -3.96 5.54
C MET A 69 5.48 -3.97 4.84
N PHE A 70 4.53 -3.20 5.34
CA PHE A 70 3.21 -3.03 4.72
C PHE A 70 3.33 -2.52 3.26
N THR A 71 4.13 -1.48 3.04
CA THR A 71 4.37 -0.92 1.71
C THR A 71 5.11 -1.92 0.82
N SER A 72 6.09 -2.64 1.36
CA SER A 72 6.83 -3.67 0.60
C SER A 72 5.91 -4.79 0.13
N ILE A 73 5.07 -5.35 1.01
CA ILE A 73 4.08 -6.37 0.66
C ILE A 73 3.16 -5.87 -0.46
N MET A 74 2.66 -4.65 -0.32
CA MET A 74 1.79 -4.03 -1.31
C MET A 74 2.50 -3.85 -2.67
N GLY A 75 3.73 -3.38 -2.67
CA GLY A 75 4.53 -3.20 -3.89
C GLY A 75 4.75 -4.53 -4.63
N TYR A 76 5.14 -5.59 -3.91
CA TYR A 76 5.28 -6.93 -4.47
C TYR A 76 3.96 -7.44 -5.06
N ALA A 77 2.86 -7.29 -4.30
CA ALA A 77 1.54 -7.70 -4.75
C ALA A 77 1.09 -6.96 -6.03
N ILE A 78 1.27 -5.65 -6.10
CA ILE A 78 0.90 -4.82 -7.27
C ILE A 78 1.72 -5.22 -8.50
N MET A 79 3.02 -5.52 -8.31
CA MET A 79 3.89 -5.97 -9.40
C MET A 79 3.69 -7.46 -9.78
N GLY A 80 2.76 -8.17 -9.14
CA GLY A 80 2.52 -9.59 -9.39
C GLY A 80 3.67 -10.51 -8.95
N LYS A 81 4.52 -10.05 -8.03
CA LYS A 81 5.61 -10.85 -7.46
C LYS A 81 5.12 -11.67 -6.27
N THR A 82 5.79 -12.79 -6.01
CA THR A 82 5.56 -13.59 -4.79
C THR A 82 6.16 -12.88 -3.58
N LEU A 83 5.69 -13.22 -2.39
CA LEU A 83 6.22 -12.68 -1.13
C LEU A 83 7.38 -13.52 -0.55
N GLU A 84 7.87 -14.52 -1.28
CA GLU A 84 8.92 -15.44 -0.82
C GLU A 84 10.25 -14.74 -0.49
N GLU A 85 10.51 -13.60 -1.15
CA GLU A 85 11.71 -12.79 -0.87
C GLU A 85 11.57 -11.93 0.41
N LEU A 86 10.35 -11.84 0.97
CA LEU A 86 10.07 -11.06 2.18
C LEU A 86 9.92 -12.00 3.37
N GLU A 87 10.77 -11.85 4.37
CA GLU A 87 10.65 -12.58 5.64
C GLU A 87 9.52 -11.95 6.49
N ILE A 88 8.28 -12.41 6.25
CA ILE A 88 7.10 -11.90 6.95
C ILE A 88 6.76 -12.88 8.07
N LYS A 89 6.72 -12.37 9.32
CA LYS A 89 6.27 -13.12 10.48
C LYS A 89 5.20 -12.36 11.23
N ALA A 90 4.14 -13.04 11.61
CA ALA A 90 3.06 -12.48 12.42
C ALA A 90 2.48 -13.54 13.36
N GLU A 91 2.37 -13.23 14.63
CA GLU A 91 1.76 -14.11 15.61
C GLU A 91 0.29 -14.41 15.23
N GLY A 92 -0.09 -15.68 15.32
CA GLY A 92 -1.45 -16.13 14.96
C GLY A 92 -1.67 -16.38 13.46
N PHE A 93 -0.60 -16.38 12.65
CA PHE A 93 -0.63 -16.72 11.23
C PHE A 93 0.44 -17.76 10.92
N THR A 94 0.15 -18.65 9.98
CA THR A 94 1.13 -19.58 9.43
C THR A 94 1.93 -18.93 8.31
N ASP A 95 3.13 -19.47 8.02
CA ASP A 95 3.95 -18.97 6.90
C ASP A 95 3.21 -19.13 5.57
N GLU A 96 2.42 -20.20 5.39
CA GLU A 96 1.61 -20.43 4.21
C GLU A 96 0.51 -19.36 4.04
N GLU A 97 -0.18 -18.99 5.13
CA GLU A 97 -1.17 -17.91 5.10
C GLU A 97 -0.52 -16.55 4.75
N LEU A 98 0.70 -16.32 5.20
CA LEU A 98 1.44 -15.06 4.95
C LEU A 98 2.02 -14.98 3.52
N CYS A 99 2.00 -16.05 2.74
CA CYS A 99 2.31 -16.01 1.31
C CYS A 99 1.22 -15.31 0.49
N ASP A 100 -0.03 -15.26 0.99
CA ASP A 100 -1.09 -14.47 0.38
C ASP A 100 -0.94 -12.97 0.73
N PRO A 101 -0.79 -12.07 -0.27
CA PRO A 101 -0.53 -10.66 -0.01
C PRO A 101 -1.61 -9.95 0.82
N ALA A 102 -2.88 -10.29 0.62
CA ALA A 102 -3.97 -9.66 1.39
C ALA A 102 -3.95 -10.10 2.85
N THR A 103 -3.66 -11.37 3.11
CA THR A 103 -3.49 -11.91 4.46
C THR A 103 -2.25 -11.31 5.13
N ALA A 104 -1.14 -11.18 4.43
CA ALA A 104 0.06 -10.54 4.94
C ALA A 104 -0.17 -9.05 5.28
N LEU A 105 -0.88 -8.31 4.43
CA LEU A 105 -1.29 -6.92 4.71
C LEU A 105 -2.21 -6.83 5.92
N TYR A 106 -3.18 -7.73 6.02
CA TYR A 106 -4.08 -7.81 7.17
C TYR A 106 -3.31 -8.09 8.47
N ALA A 107 -2.36 -9.02 8.45
CA ALA A 107 -1.52 -9.33 9.60
C ALA A 107 -0.71 -8.09 10.05
N GLN A 108 -0.11 -7.34 9.13
CA GLN A 108 0.60 -6.09 9.44
C GLN A 108 -0.33 -5.04 10.04
N LEU A 109 -1.57 -4.97 9.56
CA LEU A 109 -2.58 -4.07 10.11
C LEU A 109 -2.93 -4.43 11.56
N VAL A 110 -3.19 -5.70 11.84
CA VAL A 110 -3.48 -6.21 13.19
C VAL A 110 -2.32 -5.88 14.13
N LEU A 111 -1.08 -6.20 13.74
CA LEU A 111 0.12 -5.92 14.54
C LEU A 111 0.28 -4.41 14.84
N ARG A 112 0.07 -3.57 13.83
CA ARG A 112 0.17 -2.12 13.98
C ARG A 112 -0.91 -1.57 14.92
N THR A 113 -2.13 -2.06 14.79
CA THR A 113 -3.26 -1.66 15.65
C THR A 113 -3.06 -2.15 17.08
N ALA A 114 -2.61 -3.40 17.25
CA ALA A 114 -2.33 -3.98 18.56
C ALA A 114 -1.28 -3.19 19.36
N LYS A 115 -0.23 -2.69 18.71
CA LYS A 115 0.78 -1.82 19.35
C LYS A 115 0.21 -0.52 19.88
N GLN A 116 -0.97 -0.09 19.42
CA GLN A 116 -1.64 1.14 19.84
C GLN A 116 -2.90 0.88 20.67
N ALA A 117 -3.24 -0.38 20.93
CA ALA A 117 -4.49 -0.80 21.58
C ALA A 117 -4.63 -0.37 23.08
N GLY A 118 -3.60 0.24 23.67
CA GLY A 118 -3.71 0.91 24.98
C GLY A 118 -4.63 2.13 25.00
N LYS A 119 -5.16 2.57 23.84
CA LYS A 119 -6.17 3.62 23.72
C LYS A 119 -7.48 2.99 23.29
N ASP A 120 -8.59 3.30 23.93
CA ASP A 120 -9.92 2.73 23.69
C ASP A 120 -10.32 2.68 22.21
N TYR A 121 -9.99 3.73 21.48
CA TYR A 121 -10.27 3.81 20.05
C TYR A 121 -9.58 2.68 19.24
N PHE A 122 -8.29 2.45 19.48
CA PHE A 122 -7.54 1.39 18.77
C PHE A 122 -7.93 0.00 19.23
N TYR A 123 -8.35 -0.15 20.49
CA TYR A 123 -8.87 -1.41 21.01
C TYR A 123 -10.14 -1.83 20.27
N ASN A 124 -11.07 -0.92 20.06
CA ASN A 124 -12.30 -1.19 19.29
C ASN A 124 -12.01 -1.55 17.82
N ILE A 125 -11.02 -0.88 17.19
CA ILE A 125 -10.58 -1.25 15.83
C ILE A 125 -10.00 -2.66 15.82
N LEU A 126 -9.17 -3.02 16.81
CA LEU A 126 -8.57 -4.34 16.90
C LEU A 126 -9.63 -5.43 17.05
N LEU A 127 -10.66 -5.20 17.85
CA LEU A 127 -11.79 -6.11 17.98
C LEU A 127 -12.55 -6.29 16.66
N ASP A 128 -12.83 -5.20 15.93
CA ASP A 128 -13.48 -5.27 14.62
C ASP A 128 -12.63 -6.07 13.63
N LEU A 129 -11.32 -5.80 13.57
CA LEU A 129 -10.39 -6.55 12.74
C LEU A 129 -10.44 -8.04 13.04
N GLN A 130 -10.43 -8.43 14.31
CA GLN A 130 -10.47 -9.84 14.73
C GLN A 130 -11.80 -10.51 14.38
N HIS A 131 -12.94 -9.86 14.64
CA HIS A 131 -14.27 -10.41 14.39
C HIS A 131 -14.58 -10.52 12.89
N ARG A 132 -14.05 -9.64 12.06
CA ARG A 132 -14.35 -9.55 10.62
C ARG A 132 -13.14 -9.88 9.74
N ARG A 133 -12.25 -10.77 10.21
CA ARG A 133 -11.00 -11.14 9.51
C ARG A 133 -11.23 -11.42 8.02
N THR A 134 -12.18 -12.30 7.69
CA THR A 134 -12.45 -12.72 6.31
C THR A 134 -12.90 -11.56 5.43
N GLU A 135 -13.75 -10.67 5.95
CA GLU A 135 -14.24 -9.51 5.22
C GLU A 135 -13.12 -8.51 4.95
N HIS A 136 -12.24 -8.27 5.93
CA HIS A 136 -11.10 -7.38 5.78
C HIS A 136 -10.09 -7.91 4.75
N ILE A 137 -9.75 -9.21 4.79
CA ILE A 137 -8.86 -9.84 3.81
C ILE A 137 -9.47 -9.75 2.41
N LYS A 138 -10.77 -10.04 2.25
CA LYS A 138 -11.47 -9.89 0.97
C LYS A 138 -11.40 -8.45 0.45
N SER A 139 -11.65 -7.46 1.29
CA SER A 139 -11.57 -6.05 0.93
C SER A 139 -10.17 -5.64 0.49
N LEU A 140 -9.12 -6.16 1.14
CA LEU A 140 -7.73 -5.92 0.77
C LEU A 140 -7.40 -6.54 -0.60
N ASN A 141 -7.85 -7.75 -0.88
CA ASN A 141 -7.71 -8.37 -2.20
C ASN A 141 -8.35 -7.51 -3.30
N GLU A 142 -9.59 -7.07 -3.11
CA GLU A 142 -10.27 -6.19 -4.07
C GLU A 142 -9.54 -4.86 -4.31
N GLN A 143 -8.86 -4.35 -3.28
CA GLN A 143 -8.05 -3.13 -3.41
C GLN A 143 -6.76 -3.38 -4.18
N LEU A 144 -6.07 -4.50 -3.92
CA LEU A 144 -4.88 -4.90 -4.66
C LEU A 144 -5.19 -5.13 -6.15
N ASP A 145 -6.30 -5.78 -6.47
CA ASP A 145 -6.72 -6.02 -7.85
C ASP A 145 -7.02 -4.71 -8.58
N ARG A 146 -7.68 -3.77 -7.91
CA ARG A 146 -7.88 -2.42 -8.46
C ARG A 146 -6.57 -1.68 -8.70
N ALA A 147 -5.62 -1.79 -7.76
CA ALA A 147 -4.31 -1.16 -7.90
C ALA A 147 -3.50 -1.76 -9.06
N ARG A 148 -3.52 -3.10 -9.23
CA ARG A 148 -2.89 -3.79 -10.37
C ARG A 148 -3.50 -3.35 -11.71
N SER A 149 -4.81 -3.21 -11.77
CA SER A 149 -5.51 -2.83 -13.01
C SER A 149 -5.29 -1.37 -13.40
N ALA A 150 -4.77 -0.54 -12.50
CA ALA A 150 -4.51 0.88 -12.72
C ALA A 150 -3.05 1.18 -13.16
N LEU A 151 -2.19 0.16 -13.20
CA LEU A 151 -0.81 0.20 -13.71
C LEU A 151 -0.71 -0.37 -15.12
#